data_a78fbc2218ab177e9058b915a185d8f3
#
_entry.id   a78fbc2218ab177e9058b915a185d8f3
#
_cell.length_a   1.000
_cell.length_b   1.000
_cell.length_c   1.000
_cell.angle_alpha   90.00
_cell.angle_beta   90.00
_cell.angle_gamma   90.00
#
_symmetry.space_group_name_H-M   'P 1'
#
loop_
_entity.id
_entity.type
_entity.pdbx_description
1 polymer ?
#
loop_
_entity_poly.entity_id
_entity_poly.type
_entity_poly.pdbx_seq_one_letter_code
_entity_poly.pdbx_strand_id
1 'polypeptide(L)'
;MSGTLAERIQRLEDIEAIRRLKYRYMSYADDGYDADGIVSLMTPDAVWDGGEAFGRQEGAEAFGNMVREVGKQISFAAHLALNEIIDVDGDTARGQWWLLMPCTAQNDEGKDEARWIFASYDDRLVKRDGQWLFAHTIFDVKTFCAHKDGWAEA
;
A
#
# COMPACT_ATOMS: atom_id res chain seq x y z
N MET A 1 27.76 -7.19 -5.26
CA MET A 1 27.57 -6.21 -4.18
C MET A 1 28.95 -5.69 -3.76
N SER A 2 29.36 -4.57 -4.35
CA SER A 2 30.58 -3.84 -4.00
C SER A 2 30.20 -2.73 -3.02
N GLY A 3 30.94 -2.55 -1.95
CA GLY A 3 30.77 -1.53 -0.93
C GLY A 3 31.45 -1.90 0.38
N THR A 4 31.76 -0.90 1.18
CA THR A 4 32.30 -1.09 2.54
C THR A 4 31.26 -1.82 3.42
N LEU A 5 31.72 -2.35 4.56
CA LEU A 5 30.80 -2.97 5.52
C LEU A 5 29.74 -1.98 6.02
N ALA A 6 30.12 -0.71 6.27
CA ALA A 6 29.20 0.33 6.70
C ALA A 6 28.10 0.60 5.66
N GLU A 7 28.43 0.74 4.37
CA GLU A 7 27.46 0.92 3.29
C GLU A 7 26.53 -0.29 3.15
N ARG A 8 27.03 -1.48 3.33
CA ARG A 8 26.22 -2.70 3.28
C ARG A 8 25.25 -2.80 4.46
N ILE A 9 25.69 -2.41 5.66
CA ILE A 9 24.83 -2.36 6.86
C ILE A 9 23.76 -1.29 6.65
N GLN A 10 24.13 -0.08 6.24
CA GLN A 10 23.17 1.01 5.99
C GLN A 10 22.09 0.57 4.99
N ARG A 11 22.46 -0.10 3.90
CA ARG A 11 21.50 -0.62 2.94
C ARG A 11 20.53 -1.63 3.56
N LEU A 12 20.99 -2.51 4.43
CA LEU A 12 20.13 -3.48 5.12
C LEU A 12 19.18 -2.80 6.10
N GLU A 13 19.66 -1.78 6.82
CA GLU A 13 18.83 -0.96 7.69
C GLU A 13 17.75 -0.20 6.91
N ASP A 14 18.09 0.35 5.75
CA ASP A 14 17.15 1.02 4.86
C ASP A 14 16.08 0.06 4.31
N ILE A 15 16.47 -1.13 3.88
CA ILE A 15 15.52 -2.17 3.45
C ILE A 15 14.56 -2.54 4.58
N GLU A 16 15.07 -2.73 5.79
CA GLU A 16 14.24 -3.06 6.96
C GLU A 16 13.31 -1.88 7.34
N ALA A 17 13.80 -0.64 7.25
CA ALA A 17 12.98 0.55 7.50
C ALA A 17 11.84 0.68 6.47
N ILE A 18 12.10 0.43 5.20
CA ILE A 18 11.08 0.42 4.12
C ILE A 18 10.07 -0.70 4.33
N ARG A 19 10.52 -1.91 4.69
CA ARG A 19 9.64 -3.03 5.03
C ARG A 19 8.67 -2.67 6.16
N ARG A 20 9.20 -2.09 7.25
CA ARG A 20 8.39 -1.63 8.38
C ARG A 20 7.44 -0.50 8.01
N LEU A 21 7.85 0.41 7.12
CA LEU A 21 7.00 1.48 6.60
C LEU A 21 5.78 0.88 5.88
N LYS A 22 6.00 -0.12 4.99
CA LYS A 22 4.91 -0.81 4.29
C LYS A 22 3.98 -1.53 5.26
N TYR A 23 4.51 -2.25 6.25
CA TYR A 23 3.68 -2.96 7.23
C TYR A 23 2.88 -1.99 8.09
N ARG A 24 3.42 -0.83 8.43
CA ARG A 24 2.69 0.22 9.14
C ARG A 24 1.56 0.80 8.30
N TYR A 25 1.79 1.00 7.01
CA TYR A 25 0.74 1.39 6.06
C TYR A 25 -0.41 0.37 6.06
N MET A 26 -0.09 -0.94 5.96
CA MET A 26 -1.10 -2.00 6.01
C MET A 26 -1.83 -2.02 7.36
N SER A 27 -1.11 -1.85 8.46
CA SER A 27 -1.70 -1.81 9.80
C SER A 27 -2.71 -0.66 9.97
N TYR A 28 -2.42 0.53 9.45
CA TYR A 28 -3.36 1.65 9.47
C TYR A 28 -4.58 1.41 8.56
N ALA A 29 -4.39 0.72 7.44
CA ALA A 29 -5.50 0.33 6.59
C ALA A 29 -6.40 -0.73 7.27
N ASP A 30 -5.82 -1.66 8.03
CA ASP A 30 -6.56 -2.67 8.79
C ASP A 30 -7.25 -2.10 10.03
N ASP A 31 -6.76 -0.99 10.58
CA ASP A 31 -7.36 -0.27 11.71
C ASP A 31 -8.42 0.75 11.22
N GLY A 32 -9.42 0.21 10.53
CA GLY A 32 -10.58 1.00 10.08
C GLY A 32 -10.24 2.07 9.04
N TYR A 33 -9.19 1.86 8.26
CA TYR A 33 -8.70 2.85 7.28
C TYR A 33 -8.30 4.17 7.94
N ASP A 34 -7.41 4.12 8.93
CA ASP A 34 -6.82 5.30 9.57
C ASP A 34 -6.08 6.17 8.55
N ALA A 35 -6.82 7.09 7.95
CA ALA A 35 -6.33 7.95 6.88
C ALA A 35 -5.22 8.89 7.36
N ASP A 36 -5.28 9.37 8.59
CA ASP A 36 -4.27 10.28 9.13
C ASP A 36 -2.96 9.52 9.38
N GLY A 37 -3.05 8.29 9.89
CA GLY A 37 -1.93 7.38 10.01
C GLY A 37 -1.29 7.09 8.65
N ILE A 38 -2.08 6.74 7.63
CA ILE A 38 -1.60 6.45 6.28
C ILE A 38 -0.91 7.69 5.67
N VAL A 39 -1.55 8.86 5.72
CA VAL A 39 -1.01 10.11 5.18
C VAL A 39 0.31 10.51 5.83
N SER A 40 0.47 10.23 7.12
CA SER A 40 1.72 10.50 7.84
C SER A 40 2.95 9.75 7.30
N LEU A 41 2.74 8.69 6.52
CA LEU A 41 3.78 7.88 5.90
C LEU A 41 4.16 8.35 4.49
N MET A 42 3.56 9.42 3.99
CA MET A 42 3.70 9.90 2.62
C MET A 42 4.37 11.26 2.55
N THR A 43 4.97 11.60 1.41
CA THR A 43 5.35 12.99 1.14
C THR A 43 4.08 13.82 0.89
N PRO A 44 4.07 15.13 1.20
CA PRO A 44 2.88 15.97 0.99
C PRO A 44 2.38 15.97 -0.47
N ASP A 45 3.31 15.84 -1.41
CA ASP A 45 3.11 15.79 -2.87
C ASP A 45 3.01 14.37 -3.42
N ALA A 46 2.82 13.36 -2.56
CA ALA A 46 2.76 11.98 -2.98
C ALA A 46 1.63 11.71 -3.99
N VAL A 47 1.88 10.82 -4.92
CA VAL A 47 0.88 10.36 -5.87
C VAL A 47 0.48 8.92 -5.55
N TRP A 48 -0.82 8.67 -5.47
CA TRP A 48 -1.35 7.32 -5.40
C TRP A 48 -2.20 7.04 -6.65
N ASP A 49 -1.81 6.04 -7.41
CA ASP A 49 -2.42 5.68 -8.67
C ASP A 49 -3.02 4.27 -8.58
N GLY A 50 -4.34 4.19 -8.49
CA GLY A 50 -5.11 2.94 -8.45
C GLY A 50 -5.68 2.53 -9.81
N GLY A 51 -5.17 3.11 -10.90
CA GLY A 51 -5.59 2.81 -12.26
C GLY A 51 -7.07 3.09 -12.51
N GLU A 52 -7.69 2.28 -13.37
CA GLU A 52 -9.11 2.44 -13.71
C GLU A 52 -10.05 2.10 -12.54
N ALA A 53 -9.61 1.24 -11.62
CA ALA A 53 -10.46 0.76 -10.52
C ALA A 53 -10.68 1.82 -9.43
N PHE A 54 -9.65 2.60 -9.09
CA PHE A 54 -9.68 3.53 -7.97
C PHE A 54 -9.26 4.95 -8.34
N GLY A 55 -8.85 5.18 -9.58
CA GLY A 55 -8.40 6.48 -10.07
C GLY A 55 -7.04 6.90 -9.50
N ARG A 56 -6.67 8.15 -9.74
CA ARG A 56 -5.41 8.74 -9.36
C ARG A 56 -5.63 9.88 -8.37
N GLN A 57 -4.88 9.87 -7.28
CA GLN A 57 -4.89 10.89 -6.25
C GLN A 57 -3.55 11.64 -6.25
N GLU A 58 -3.58 12.94 -6.38
CA GLU A 58 -2.39 13.80 -6.34
C GLU A 58 -2.37 14.61 -5.04
N GLY A 59 -1.35 14.35 -4.24
CA GLY A 59 -1.17 14.85 -2.89
C GLY A 59 -1.69 13.88 -1.82
N ALA A 60 -0.95 13.80 -0.71
CA ALA A 60 -1.27 12.92 0.42
C ALA A 60 -2.66 13.19 1.01
N GLU A 61 -3.08 14.48 1.06
CA GLU A 61 -4.41 14.85 1.57
C GLU A 61 -5.54 14.34 0.66
N ALA A 62 -5.38 14.45 -0.67
CA ALA A 62 -6.36 13.92 -1.62
C ALA A 62 -6.51 12.39 -1.47
N PHE A 63 -5.39 11.69 -1.31
CA PHE A 63 -5.42 10.26 -1.03
C PHE A 63 -6.07 9.96 0.32
N GLY A 64 -5.76 10.70 1.39
CA GLY A 64 -6.39 10.55 2.70
C GLY A 64 -7.92 10.71 2.65
N ASN A 65 -8.41 11.64 1.85
CA ASN A 65 -9.86 11.81 1.63
C ASN A 65 -10.48 10.58 0.95
N MET A 66 -9.82 10.02 -0.06
CA MET A 66 -10.25 8.78 -0.71
C MET A 66 -10.25 7.60 0.28
N VAL A 67 -9.20 7.46 1.10
CA VAL A 67 -9.12 6.41 2.13
C VAL A 67 -10.27 6.50 3.12
N ARG A 68 -10.66 7.70 3.57
CA ARG A 68 -11.82 7.89 4.47
C ARG A 68 -13.13 7.46 3.83
N GLU A 69 -13.32 7.71 2.54
CA GLU A 69 -14.53 7.27 1.82
C GLU A 69 -14.57 5.75 1.63
N VAL A 70 -13.44 5.14 1.27
CA VAL A 70 -13.31 3.68 1.15
C VAL A 70 -13.59 2.99 2.49
N GLY A 71 -13.06 3.53 3.58
CA GLY A 71 -13.26 2.99 4.93
C GLY A 71 -14.72 2.94 5.38
N LYS A 72 -15.61 3.78 4.81
CA LYS A 72 -17.06 3.72 5.10
C LYS A 72 -17.76 2.50 4.50
N GLN A 73 -17.15 1.88 3.49
CA GLN A 73 -17.74 0.77 2.74
C GLN A 73 -17.14 -0.58 3.09
N ILE A 74 -16.06 -0.59 3.88
CA ILE A 74 -15.33 -1.81 4.25
C ILE A 74 -15.37 -1.95 5.77
N SER A 75 -16.09 -2.94 6.26
CA SER A 75 -16.25 -3.20 7.70
C SER A 75 -15.15 -4.09 8.28
N PHE A 76 -14.42 -4.81 7.42
CA PHE A 76 -13.27 -5.64 7.77
C PHE A 76 -12.30 -5.70 6.60
N ALA A 77 -11.01 -5.59 6.88
CA ALA A 77 -9.95 -5.87 5.92
C ALA A 77 -8.73 -6.47 6.64
N ALA A 78 -8.01 -7.32 5.93
CA ALA A 78 -6.68 -7.79 6.34
C ALA A 78 -5.73 -7.66 5.15
N HIS A 79 -4.88 -6.64 5.17
CA HIS A 79 -3.92 -6.37 4.11
C HIS A 79 -2.63 -7.18 4.33
N LEU A 80 -2.40 -8.18 3.51
CA LEU A 80 -1.20 -9.03 3.54
C LEU A 80 -0.25 -8.60 2.42
N ALA A 81 0.78 -7.83 2.76
CA ALA A 81 1.86 -7.50 1.83
C ALA A 81 2.85 -8.66 1.75
N LEU A 82 3.02 -9.21 0.56
CA LEU A 82 3.77 -10.46 0.32
C LEU A 82 4.86 -10.26 -0.73
N ASN A 83 5.88 -11.14 -0.67
CA ASN A 83 6.89 -11.32 -1.71
C ASN A 83 7.58 -10.01 -2.11
N GLU A 84 8.04 -9.26 -1.11
CA GLU A 84 8.67 -7.97 -1.36
C GLU A 84 9.96 -8.06 -2.16
N ILE A 85 10.14 -7.08 -3.06
CA ILE A 85 11.41 -6.76 -3.72
C ILE A 85 11.69 -5.30 -3.43
N ILE A 86 12.79 -5.00 -2.74
CA ILE A 86 13.16 -3.65 -2.34
C ILE A 86 14.56 -3.33 -2.86
N ASP A 87 14.64 -2.32 -3.72
CA ASP A 87 15.88 -1.80 -4.27
C ASP A 87 16.13 -0.39 -3.74
N VAL A 88 17.25 -0.21 -3.03
CA VAL A 88 17.67 1.06 -2.42
C VAL A 88 18.84 1.65 -3.23
N ASP A 89 18.72 2.92 -3.58
CA ASP A 89 19.75 3.73 -4.24
C ASP A 89 19.88 5.09 -3.54
N GLY A 90 20.83 5.20 -2.63
CA GLY A 90 21.00 6.39 -1.77
C GLY A 90 19.73 6.70 -0.97
N ASP A 91 19.19 7.90 -1.16
CA ASP A 91 17.98 8.38 -0.49
C ASP A 91 16.69 8.12 -1.29
N THR A 92 16.76 7.25 -2.30
CA THR A 92 15.61 6.80 -3.09
C THR A 92 15.53 5.28 -3.06
N ALA A 93 14.30 4.76 -3.20
CA ALA A 93 14.08 3.32 -3.30
C ALA A 93 12.87 3.00 -4.16
N ARG A 94 12.84 1.77 -4.66
CA ARG A 94 11.68 1.14 -5.24
C ARG A 94 11.31 -0.09 -4.43
N GLY A 95 10.05 -0.18 -4.04
CA GLY A 95 9.49 -1.36 -3.37
C GLY A 95 8.36 -1.97 -4.18
N GLN A 96 8.35 -3.28 -4.33
CA GLN A 96 7.29 -4.02 -5.00
C GLN A 96 6.75 -5.08 -4.06
N TRP A 97 5.41 -5.22 -4.01
CA TRP A 97 4.71 -6.20 -3.17
C TRP A 97 3.50 -6.77 -3.89
N TRP A 98 3.16 -7.99 -3.56
CA TRP A 98 1.82 -8.51 -3.78
C TRP A 98 0.94 -8.17 -2.60
N LEU A 99 -0.34 -7.89 -2.88
CA LEU A 99 -1.39 -7.81 -1.89
C LEU A 99 -2.30 -9.02 -2.01
N LEU A 100 -2.54 -9.70 -0.90
CA LEU A 100 -3.69 -10.56 -0.71
C LEU A 100 -4.53 -9.93 0.40
N MET A 101 -5.80 -9.63 0.11
CA MET A 101 -6.67 -8.95 1.04
C MET A 101 -8.05 -9.62 1.08
N PRO A 102 -8.32 -10.49 2.07
CA PRO A 102 -9.68 -10.82 2.42
C PRO A 102 -10.34 -9.61 3.08
N CYS A 103 -11.56 -9.28 2.68
CA CYS A 103 -12.30 -8.16 3.25
C CYS A 103 -13.81 -8.41 3.29
N THR A 104 -14.50 -7.62 4.07
CA THR A 104 -15.95 -7.49 4.04
C THR A 104 -16.28 -6.10 3.53
N ALA A 105 -16.83 -6.01 2.33
CA ALA A 105 -17.20 -4.77 1.68
C ALA A 105 -18.68 -4.79 1.28
N GLN A 106 -19.27 -3.60 1.17
CA GLN A 106 -20.65 -3.49 0.68
C GLN A 106 -20.73 -3.85 -0.81
N ASN A 107 -21.71 -4.64 -1.17
CA ASN A 107 -22.06 -4.92 -2.56
C ASN A 107 -22.98 -3.81 -3.13
N ASP A 108 -23.41 -3.95 -4.38
CA ASP A 108 -24.26 -2.97 -5.08
C ASP A 108 -25.64 -2.78 -4.41
N GLU A 109 -26.08 -3.72 -3.57
CA GLU A 109 -27.30 -3.61 -2.76
C GLU A 109 -27.04 -2.98 -1.37
N GLY A 110 -25.81 -2.57 -1.07
CA GLY A 110 -25.40 -2.03 0.21
C GLY A 110 -25.30 -3.08 1.34
N LYS A 111 -25.24 -4.36 0.98
CA LYS A 111 -25.09 -5.47 1.93
C LYS A 111 -23.63 -5.89 2.06
N ASP A 112 -23.24 -6.22 3.26
CA ASP A 112 -21.93 -6.78 3.55
C ASP A 112 -21.70 -8.09 2.80
N GLU A 113 -20.60 -8.18 2.07
CA GLU A 113 -20.19 -9.34 1.30
C GLU A 113 -18.69 -9.62 1.51
N ALA A 114 -18.37 -10.89 1.78
CA ALA A 114 -16.97 -11.31 1.85
C ALA A 114 -16.34 -11.32 0.44
N ARG A 115 -15.17 -10.68 0.30
CA ARG A 115 -14.48 -10.51 -0.97
C ARG A 115 -12.99 -10.81 -0.85
N TRP A 116 -12.38 -11.10 -2.01
CA TRP A 116 -10.95 -11.20 -2.20
C TRP A 116 -10.45 -10.08 -3.09
N ILE A 117 -9.35 -9.46 -2.68
CA ILE A 117 -8.55 -8.59 -3.54
C ILE A 117 -7.16 -9.21 -3.71
N PHE A 118 -6.77 -9.43 -4.96
CA PHE A 118 -5.38 -9.62 -5.34
C PHE A 118 -4.91 -8.40 -6.12
N ALA A 119 -3.81 -7.84 -5.70
CA ALA A 119 -3.24 -6.66 -6.34
C ALA A 119 -1.71 -6.67 -6.23
N SER A 120 -1.07 -5.76 -6.93
CA SER A 120 0.34 -5.47 -6.75
C SER A 120 0.56 -4.00 -6.42
N TYR A 121 1.61 -3.74 -5.68
CA TYR A 121 2.14 -2.40 -5.43
C TYR A 121 3.48 -2.22 -6.13
N ASP A 122 3.69 -1.04 -6.71
CA ASP A 122 4.99 -0.54 -7.17
C ASP A 122 5.17 0.84 -6.55
N ASP A 123 5.94 0.90 -5.48
CA ASP A 123 6.15 2.11 -4.69
C ASP A 123 7.49 2.75 -5.00
N ARG A 124 7.48 4.08 -5.19
CA ARG A 124 8.67 4.92 -5.16
C ARG A 124 8.75 5.58 -3.80
N LEU A 125 9.90 5.43 -3.16
CA LEU A 125 10.14 5.94 -1.82
C LEU A 125 11.31 6.90 -1.83
N VAL A 126 11.25 7.87 -0.91
CA VAL A 126 12.32 8.83 -0.69
C VAL A 126 12.64 8.92 0.80
N LYS A 127 13.91 9.16 1.11
CA LYS A 127 14.37 9.37 2.47
C LYS A 127 14.49 10.88 2.71
N ARG A 128 13.74 11.41 3.67
CA ARG A 128 13.78 12.81 4.08
C ARG A 128 14.02 12.88 5.59
N ASP A 129 15.01 13.65 6.01
CA ASP A 129 15.39 13.80 7.43
C ASP A 129 15.60 12.45 8.15
N GLY A 130 16.20 11.47 7.44
CA GLY A 130 16.47 10.14 7.96
C GLY A 130 15.26 9.19 7.97
N GLN A 131 14.10 9.61 7.49
CA GLN A 131 12.87 8.80 7.43
C GLN A 131 12.47 8.48 6.00
N TRP A 132 12.11 7.21 5.75
CA TRP A 132 11.55 6.79 4.48
C TRP A 132 10.08 7.16 4.40
N LEU A 133 9.64 7.68 3.24
CA LEU A 133 8.27 8.08 2.93
C LEU A 133 7.87 7.57 1.55
N PHE A 134 6.59 7.26 1.37
CA PHE A 134 6.02 7.01 0.06
C PHE A 134 5.91 8.32 -0.73
N ALA A 135 6.47 8.35 -1.94
CA ALA A 135 6.39 9.47 -2.86
C ALA A 135 5.46 9.17 -4.05
N HIS A 136 5.41 7.93 -4.50
CA HIS A 136 4.49 7.49 -5.54
C HIS A 136 4.16 6.01 -5.34
N THR A 137 2.89 5.67 -5.34
CA THR A 137 2.36 4.31 -5.29
C THR A 137 1.56 4.04 -6.54
N ILE A 138 1.86 2.95 -7.24
CA ILE A 138 0.99 2.35 -8.25
C ILE A 138 0.35 1.12 -7.61
N PHE A 139 -0.98 1.11 -7.58
CA PHE A 139 -1.79 0.01 -7.08
C PHE A 139 -2.55 -0.62 -8.24
N ASP A 140 -2.17 -1.83 -8.61
CA ASP A 140 -2.69 -2.52 -9.77
C ASP A 140 -3.50 -3.75 -9.33
N VAL A 141 -4.82 -3.65 -9.43
CA VAL A 141 -5.77 -4.71 -9.07
C VAL A 141 -5.75 -5.81 -10.13
N LYS A 142 -5.47 -7.03 -9.72
CA LYS A 142 -5.49 -8.22 -10.58
C LYS A 142 -6.82 -8.95 -10.51
N THR A 143 -7.43 -8.96 -9.34
CA THR A 143 -8.72 -9.61 -9.10
C THR A 143 -9.42 -8.93 -7.94
N PHE A 144 -10.71 -8.67 -8.09
CA PHE A 144 -11.63 -8.25 -7.05
C PHE A 144 -12.94 -8.99 -7.20
N CYS A 145 -13.13 -10.03 -6.41
CA CYS A 145 -14.26 -10.96 -6.57
C CYS A 145 -14.95 -11.29 -5.23
N ALA A 146 -16.21 -11.67 -5.28
CA ALA A 146 -16.92 -12.21 -4.13
C ALA A 146 -16.30 -13.55 -3.71
N HIS A 147 -16.17 -13.79 -2.40
CA HIS A 147 -15.62 -15.04 -1.88
C HIS A 147 -16.34 -16.29 -2.41
N LYS A 148 -17.67 -16.23 -2.52
CA LYS A 148 -18.50 -17.33 -3.01
C LYS A 148 -18.22 -17.73 -4.47
N ASP A 149 -17.78 -16.75 -5.30
CA ASP A 149 -17.56 -16.95 -6.73
C ASP A 149 -16.08 -17.29 -7.03
N GLY A 150 -15.19 -16.88 -6.13
CA GLY A 150 -13.74 -17.05 -6.28
C GLY A 150 -13.16 -16.22 -7.42
N TRP A 151 -11.95 -16.54 -7.82
CA TRP A 151 -11.19 -15.78 -8.84
C TRP A 151 -11.09 -16.48 -10.20
N ALA A 152 -11.70 -17.65 -10.37
CA ALA A 152 -11.55 -18.45 -11.60
C ALA A 152 -12.24 -17.83 -12.82
N GLU A 153 -13.27 -16.99 -12.57
CA GLU A 153 -14.07 -16.31 -13.60
C GLU A 153 -14.02 -14.78 -13.47
N ALA A 154 -13.07 -14.27 -12.68
CA ALA A 154 -12.92 -12.84 -12.40
C ALA A 154 -12.00 -12.13 -13.41
#